data_0e55a6fbfac3a6ba2a24b0722f2ddf9e
#
_entry.id   0e55a6fbfac3a6ba2a24b0722f2ddf9e
#
_cell.length_a   1.000
_cell.length_b   1.000
_cell.length_c   1.000
_cell.angle_alpha   90.00
_cell.angle_beta   90.00
_cell.angle_gamma   90.00
#
_symmetry.space_group_name_H-M   'P 1'
#
loop_
_entity.id
_entity.type
_entity.pdbx_description
1 polymer ?
#
loop_
_entity_poly.entity_id
_entity_poly.type
_entity_poly.pdbx_seq_one_letter_code
_entity_poly.pdbx_strand_id
1 'polypeptide(L)' 'MTPRLLKIKEVSERTGLAVHTLYKMVSQHHVPYVKLGGALRFDLELLNQWIEQSTVMPMRQK' A
#
# COMPACT_ATOMS: atom_id res chain seq x y z
N MET A 1 -13.46 -0.32 -16.01
CA MET A 1 -13.74 -0.35 -14.59
C MET A 1 -13.04 0.74 -13.84
N THR A 2 -13.72 1.34 -12.91
CA THR A 2 -13.15 2.41 -12.13
C THR A 2 -12.33 1.79 -10.99
N PRO A 3 -11.06 2.16 -10.87
CA PRO A 3 -10.28 1.63 -9.75
C PRO A 3 -10.81 2.16 -8.43
N ARG A 4 -10.69 1.36 -7.41
CA ARG A 4 -11.03 1.80 -6.07
C ARG A 4 -9.82 2.47 -5.45
N LEU A 5 -9.97 3.76 -5.14
CA LEU A 5 -8.88 4.55 -4.59
C LEU A 5 -9.10 4.76 -3.10
N LEU A 6 -8.07 4.51 -2.34
CA LEU A 6 -8.12 4.58 -0.88
C LEU A 6 -7.31 5.77 -0.41
N LYS A 7 -7.75 6.36 0.70
CA LYS A 7 -6.97 7.38 1.37
C LYS A 7 -5.94 6.72 2.27
N ILE A 8 -4.91 7.48 2.62
CA ILE A 8 -3.82 6.92 3.41
C ILE A 8 -4.31 6.38 4.75
N LYS A 9 -5.33 7.01 5.32
CA LYS A 9 -5.89 6.52 6.58
C LYS A 9 -6.50 5.13 6.42
N GLU A 10 -7.17 4.90 5.30
CA GLU A 10 -7.74 3.60 5.02
C GLU A 10 -6.65 2.55 4.84
N VAL A 11 -5.56 2.93 4.18
CA VAL A 11 -4.44 2.02 4.00
C VAL A 11 -3.80 1.70 5.34
N SER A 12 -3.68 2.71 6.19
CA SER A 12 -3.15 2.51 7.54
C SER A 12 -3.96 1.46 8.30
N GLU A 13 -5.28 1.57 8.20
CA GLU A 13 -6.16 0.63 8.89
C GLU A 13 -6.05 -0.78 8.32
N ARG A 14 -5.89 -0.90 7.02
CA ARG A 14 -5.79 -2.21 6.37
C ARG A 14 -4.47 -2.90 6.65
N THR A 15 -3.40 -2.14 6.73
CA THR A 15 -2.06 -2.72 6.83
C THR A 15 -1.52 -2.73 8.25
N GLY A 16 -2.11 -1.94 9.14
CA GLY A 16 -1.58 -1.79 10.47
C GLY A 16 -0.38 -0.88 10.55
N LEU A 17 0.01 -0.27 9.43
CA LEU A 17 1.14 0.64 9.41
C LEU A 17 0.67 2.05 9.77
N ALA A 18 1.47 2.75 10.55
CA ALA A 18 1.15 4.12 10.93
C ALA A 18 1.15 5.02 9.69
N VAL A 19 0.33 6.07 9.75
CA VAL A 19 0.22 7.00 8.62
C VAL A 19 1.58 7.61 8.28
N HIS A 20 2.35 8.01 9.30
CA HIS A 20 3.65 8.63 9.04
C HIS A 20 4.63 7.63 8.40
N THR A 21 4.50 6.35 8.74
CA THR A 21 5.31 5.32 8.11
C THR A 21 4.94 5.19 6.63
N LEU A 22 3.65 5.25 6.32
CA LEU A 22 3.20 5.18 4.94
C LEU A 22 3.69 6.39 4.13
N TYR A 23 3.66 7.59 4.71
CA TYR A 23 4.20 8.75 4.02
C TYR A 23 5.69 8.57 3.71
N LYS A 24 6.41 8.01 4.65
CA LYS A 24 7.84 7.75 4.42
C LYS A 24 8.02 6.75 3.29
N MET A 25 7.21 5.69 3.27
CA MET A 25 7.30 4.69 2.22
C MET A 25 6.92 5.27 0.85
N VAL A 26 5.96 6.19 0.82
CA VAL A 26 5.60 6.87 -0.42
C VAL A 26 6.79 7.69 -0.92
N SER A 27 7.43 8.44 -0.03
CA SER A 27 8.56 9.28 -0.43
C SER A 27 9.74 8.43 -0.92
N GLN A 28 9.85 7.20 -0.47
CA GLN A 28 10.90 6.28 -0.89
C GLN A 28 10.45 5.38 -2.04
N HIS A 29 9.22 5.56 -2.52
CA HIS A 29 8.64 4.75 -3.59
C HIS A 29 8.62 3.27 -3.23
N HIS A 30 8.37 2.96 -1.96
CA HIS A 30 8.33 1.58 -1.50
C HIS A 30 6.93 1.00 -1.44
N VAL A 31 5.92 1.80 -1.78
CA VAL A 31 4.52 1.35 -1.81
C VAL A 31 3.86 1.97 -3.04
N PRO A 32 3.01 1.22 -3.74
CA PRO A 32 2.34 1.81 -4.91
C PRO A 32 1.36 2.89 -4.48
N TYR A 33 1.40 4.02 -5.15
CA TYR A 33 0.52 5.12 -4.84
C TYR A 33 0.16 5.87 -6.12
N VAL A 34 -0.89 6.70 -6.02
CA VAL A 34 -1.39 7.50 -7.12
C VAL A 34 -1.44 8.95 -6.65
N LYS A 35 -0.94 9.85 -7.47
CA LYS A 35 -1.05 11.29 -7.22
C LYS A 35 -2.07 11.87 -8.18
N LEU A 36 -3.20 12.29 -7.65
CA LEU A 36 -4.23 12.94 -8.45
C LEU A 36 -4.22 14.41 -8.09
N GLY A 37 -3.57 15.21 -8.95
CA GLY A 37 -3.32 16.59 -8.58
C GLY A 37 -2.50 16.63 -7.31
N GLY A 38 -3.01 17.25 -6.26
CA GLY A 38 -2.33 17.26 -4.98
C GLY A 38 -2.75 16.15 -4.04
N ALA A 39 -3.67 15.27 -4.48
CA ALA A 39 -4.24 14.27 -3.59
C ALA A 39 -3.53 12.93 -3.71
N LEU A 40 -3.09 12.42 -2.58
CA LEU A 40 -2.43 11.11 -2.53
C LEU A 40 -3.49 10.05 -2.32
N ARG A 41 -3.46 9.04 -3.19
CA ARG A 41 -4.41 7.92 -3.10
C ARG A 41 -3.68 6.62 -3.36
N PHE A 42 -4.33 5.51 -3.02
CA PHE A 42 -3.77 4.18 -3.20
C PHE A 42 -4.81 3.32 -3.91
N ASP A 43 -4.40 2.68 -5.00
CA ASP A 43 -5.27 1.78 -5.74
C ASP A 43 -5.37 0.47 -4.98
N LEU A 44 -6.59 0.07 -4.64
CA LEU A 44 -6.81 -1.12 -3.82
C LEU A 44 -6.22 -2.37 -4.47
N GLU A 45 -6.38 -2.52 -5.76
CA GLU A 45 -5.89 -3.71 -6.45
C GLU A 45 -4.36 -3.75 -6.44
N LEU A 46 -3.73 -2.63 -6.72
CA LEU A 46 -2.27 -2.56 -6.68
C LEU A 46 -1.75 -2.76 -5.27
N LEU A 47 -2.46 -2.23 -4.29
CA LEU A 47 -2.08 -2.41 -2.90
C LEU A 47 -2.13 -3.89 -2.52
N ASN A 48 -3.17 -4.59 -2.94
CA ASN A 48 -3.28 -6.02 -2.65
C ASN A 48 -2.16 -6.81 -3.31
N GLN A 49 -1.82 -6.46 -4.55
CA GLN A 49 -0.71 -7.11 -5.22
C GLN A 49 0.61 -6.85 -4.50
N TRP A 50 0.80 -5.62 -4.03
CA TRP A 50 2.00 -5.26 -3.30
C TRP A 50 2.11 -6.06 -2.00
N ILE A 51 0.99 -6.22 -1.29
CA ILE A 51 0.98 -7.00 -0.07
C ILE A 51 1.35 -8.45 -0.37
N GLU A 52 0.79 -9.00 -1.44
CA GLU A 52 1.12 -10.36 -1.82
C GLU A 52 2.60 -10.54 -2.14
N GLN A 53 3.16 -9.58 -2.87
CA GLN A 53 4.56 -9.64 -3.25
C GLN A 53 5.48 -9.43 -2.06
N SER A 54 4.99 -8.75 -1.04
CA SER A 54 5.76 -8.48 0.16
C SER A 54 5.62 -9.59 1.19
N THR A 55 4.69 -10.51 0.96
CA THR A 55 4.47 -11.60 1.90
C THR A 55 5.62 -12.59 1.81
N VAL A 56 6.25 -12.84 2.93
CA VAL A 56 7.33 -13.80 3.00
C VAL A 56 6.77 -15.11 3.54
N MET A 57 6.71 -16.09 2.66
CA MET A 57 6.23 -17.41 3.07
C MET A 57 7.39 -18.19 3.67
N PRO A 58 7.18 -18.79 4.84
CA PRO A 58 8.27 -19.60 5.39
C PRO A 58 8.58 -20.78 4.47
N MET A 59 9.86 -21.05 4.33
CA MET A 59 10.27 -22.22 3.57
C MET A 59 9.81 -23.45 4.32
N ARG A 60 9.40 -24.45 3.54
CA ARG A 60 9.09 -25.70 4.17
C ARG A 60 10.34 -26.28 4.77
N GLN A 61 10.25 -26.52 6.03
CA GLN A 61 11.39 -27.11 6.69
C GLN A 61 11.13 -28.57 6.82
N LYS A 62 11.82 -29.09 6.68
CA LYS A 62 11.37 -30.34 6.92
C LYS A 62 11.75 -30.89 7.73
#